data_6a75ebdcd7b13d8edfd686aacfdfb700
#
_entry.id   6a75ebdcd7b13d8edfd686aacfdfb700
#
_cell.length_a   1.000
_cell.length_b   1.000
_cell.length_c   1.000
_cell.angle_alpha   90.00
_cell.angle_beta   90.00
_cell.angle_gamma   90.00
#
_symmetry.space_group_name_H-M   'P 1'
#
loop_
_entity.id
_entity.type
_entity.pdbx_description
1 polymer ?
#
loop_
_entity_poly.entity_id
_entity_poly.type
_entity_poly.pdbx_seq_one_letter_code
_entity_poly.pdbx_strand_id
1 'polypeptide(L)'
;MPRVSGTKRSILDAAMELASLNGITGTTMEDVAVRAGVAKGSVYYNFSSKDKLFEQLLLDGVGSLAETLRSAREGKTGAAALGAMVNAMLEAISKNQPLAKLIAAEIFRTDRSWQTPLQLVRREALAELVEVIRQAHPERRDAELVAGTIFGAVLVGGIEWLVFSPDRSLAEVADSVMFSLSGQLTR
;
A
#
# COMPACT_ATOMS: atom_id res chain seq x y z
N MET A 1 -8.30 2.25 -18.85
CA MET A 1 -8.28 3.29 -17.81
C MET A 1 -8.13 4.66 -18.48
N PRO A 2 -8.86 5.72 -18.05
CA PRO A 2 -8.65 7.06 -18.59
C PRO A 2 -7.22 7.51 -18.26
N ARG A 3 -6.52 8.04 -19.26
CA ARG A 3 -5.17 8.61 -19.10
C ARG A 3 -5.27 9.78 -18.13
N VAL A 4 -4.70 9.64 -16.94
CA VAL A 4 -4.54 10.77 -15.99
C VAL A 4 -3.75 11.86 -16.70
N SER A 5 -4.25 13.11 -16.72
CA SER A 5 -3.54 14.22 -17.34
C SER A 5 -2.18 14.39 -16.68
N GLY A 6 -1.14 14.80 -17.41
CA GLY A 6 0.20 15.00 -16.85
C GLY A 6 0.18 15.89 -15.61
N THR A 7 -0.64 16.94 -15.61
CA THR A 7 -0.84 17.86 -14.48
C THR A 7 -1.42 17.14 -13.25
N LYS A 8 -2.45 16.31 -13.42
CA LYS A 8 -3.05 15.57 -12.30
C LYS A 8 -2.04 14.62 -11.67
N ARG A 9 -1.21 13.97 -12.48
CA ARG A 9 -0.15 13.07 -12.02
C ARG A 9 0.91 13.84 -11.22
N SER A 10 1.41 14.96 -11.75
CA SER A 10 2.40 15.80 -11.03
C SER A 10 1.87 16.29 -9.68
N ILE A 11 0.58 16.63 -9.58
CA ILE A 11 -0.05 17.03 -8.32
C ILE A 11 -0.08 15.87 -7.32
N LEU A 12 -0.45 14.67 -7.74
CA LEU A 12 -0.47 13.48 -6.87
C LEU A 12 0.94 13.10 -6.39
N ASP A 13 1.93 13.11 -7.28
CA ASP A 13 3.32 12.80 -6.94
C ASP A 13 3.89 13.82 -5.93
N ALA A 14 3.62 15.12 -6.13
CA ALA A 14 4.00 16.19 -5.20
C ALA A 14 3.32 16.05 -3.83
N ALA A 15 2.02 15.74 -3.82
CA ALA A 15 1.26 15.53 -2.59
C ALA A 15 1.79 14.31 -1.80
N MET A 16 2.10 13.22 -2.48
CA MET A 16 2.69 12.03 -1.88
C MET A 16 4.03 12.32 -1.22
N GLU A 17 4.92 13.02 -1.93
CA GLU A 17 6.23 13.38 -1.41
C GLU A 17 6.13 14.27 -0.16
N LEU A 18 5.34 15.35 -0.22
CA LEU A 18 5.14 16.26 0.91
C LEU A 18 4.52 15.56 2.11
N ALA A 19 3.51 14.72 1.89
CA ALA A 19 2.85 14.02 2.98
C ALA A 19 3.73 12.92 3.60
N SER A 20 4.64 12.33 2.86
CA SER A 20 5.61 11.37 3.42
C SER A 20 6.61 12.01 4.37
N LEU A 21 6.86 13.32 4.23
CA LEU A 21 7.77 14.11 5.06
C LEU A 21 7.04 14.79 6.23
N ASN A 22 5.89 15.40 5.97
CA ASN A 22 5.21 16.31 6.89
C ASN A 22 3.87 15.72 7.42
N GLY A 23 3.50 14.54 6.98
CA GLY A 23 2.17 13.98 7.18
C GLY A 23 1.10 14.71 6.35
N ILE A 24 -0.09 14.11 6.22
CA ILE A 24 -1.21 14.74 5.52
C ILE A 24 -1.62 16.06 6.21
N THR A 25 -1.63 16.09 7.54
CA THR A 25 -2.03 17.27 8.31
C THR A 25 -1.10 18.46 8.04
N GLY A 26 0.22 18.24 7.98
CA GLY A 26 1.23 19.26 7.75
C GLY A 26 1.40 19.70 6.29
N THR A 27 0.70 19.07 5.34
CA THR A 27 0.77 19.42 3.91
C THR A 27 -0.38 20.35 3.53
N THR A 28 -0.10 21.43 2.79
CA THR A 28 -1.12 22.35 2.27
C THR A 28 -1.29 22.22 0.76
N MET A 29 -2.42 22.67 0.22
CA MET A 29 -2.68 22.68 -1.23
C MET A 29 -1.73 23.66 -1.97
N GLU A 30 -1.28 24.69 -1.27
CA GLU A 30 -0.29 25.65 -1.75
C GLU A 30 1.09 25.02 -1.91
N ASP A 31 1.54 24.29 -0.90
CA ASP A 31 2.81 23.55 -0.95
C ASP A 31 2.81 22.54 -2.10
N VAL A 32 1.69 21.85 -2.28
CA VAL A 32 1.50 20.89 -3.38
C VAL A 32 1.59 21.61 -4.74
N ALA A 33 0.97 22.79 -4.89
CA ALA A 33 1.04 23.56 -6.13
C ALA A 33 2.49 23.97 -6.46
N VAL A 34 3.21 24.50 -5.48
CA VAL A 34 4.62 24.90 -5.62
C VAL A 34 5.48 23.69 -5.98
N ARG A 35 5.32 22.57 -5.26
CA ARG A 35 6.10 21.35 -5.48
C ARG A 35 5.82 20.70 -6.82
N ALA A 36 4.57 20.72 -7.28
CA ALA A 36 4.14 20.21 -8.58
C ALA A 36 4.52 21.12 -9.76
N GLY A 37 4.97 22.35 -9.51
CA GLY A 37 5.27 23.33 -10.55
C GLY A 37 4.04 23.82 -11.30
N VAL A 38 2.88 23.91 -10.64
CA VAL A 38 1.61 24.33 -11.24
C VAL A 38 0.98 25.51 -10.50
N ALA A 39 0.08 26.25 -11.16
CA ALA A 39 -0.67 27.31 -10.50
C ALA A 39 -1.62 26.69 -9.42
N LYS A 40 -1.80 27.40 -8.29
CA LYS A 40 -2.74 27.00 -7.22
C LYS A 40 -4.13 26.68 -7.76
N GLY A 41 -4.65 27.47 -8.71
CA GLY A 41 -5.93 27.21 -9.36
C GLY A 41 -5.99 25.86 -10.09
N SER A 42 -4.86 25.36 -10.64
CA SER A 42 -4.78 24.06 -11.29
C SER A 42 -4.95 22.91 -10.28
N VAL A 43 -4.44 23.08 -9.05
CA VAL A 43 -4.64 22.08 -7.99
C VAL A 43 -6.11 22.00 -7.60
N TYR A 44 -6.76 23.15 -7.35
CA TYR A 44 -8.18 23.18 -6.99
C TYR A 44 -9.11 22.78 -8.15
N TYR A 45 -8.71 22.96 -9.40
CA TYR A 45 -9.44 22.46 -10.56
C TYR A 45 -9.45 20.93 -10.62
N ASN A 46 -8.32 20.28 -10.26
CA ASN A 46 -8.21 18.82 -10.27
C ASN A 46 -8.76 18.17 -9.00
N PHE A 47 -8.64 18.85 -7.85
CA PHE A 47 -9.03 18.33 -6.54
C PHE A 47 -9.71 19.44 -5.72
N SER A 48 -10.99 19.27 -5.46
CA SER A 48 -11.82 20.28 -4.77
C SER A 48 -11.38 20.59 -3.33
N SER A 49 -10.64 19.69 -2.70
CA SER A 49 -10.10 19.85 -1.34
C SER A 49 -8.87 18.98 -1.11
N LYS A 50 -8.14 19.26 -0.03
CA LYS A 50 -7.02 18.44 0.43
C LYS A 50 -7.47 16.99 0.69
N ASP A 51 -8.63 16.81 1.31
CA ASP A 51 -9.17 15.49 1.59
C ASP A 51 -9.40 14.70 0.30
N LYS A 52 -9.95 15.32 -0.75
CA LYS A 52 -10.17 14.65 -2.04
C LYS A 52 -8.88 14.33 -2.78
N LEU A 53 -7.85 15.14 -2.61
CA LEU A 53 -6.52 14.87 -3.14
C LEU A 53 -5.93 13.62 -2.50
N PHE A 54 -5.91 13.55 -1.15
CA PHE A 54 -5.33 12.41 -0.44
C PHE A 54 -6.19 11.15 -0.50
N GLU A 55 -7.52 11.28 -0.53
CA GLU A 55 -8.42 10.17 -0.83
C GLU A 55 -8.04 9.50 -2.15
N GLN A 56 -7.93 10.28 -3.24
CA GLN A 56 -7.56 9.75 -4.55
C GLN A 56 -6.17 9.09 -4.52
N LEU A 57 -5.19 9.73 -3.88
CA LEU A 57 -3.84 9.22 -3.77
C LEU A 57 -3.79 7.85 -3.06
N LEU A 58 -4.49 7.73 -1.94
CA LEU A 58 -4.53 6.49 -1.15
C LEU A 58 -5.31 5.38 -1.88
N LEU A 59 -6.44 5.73 -2.50
CA LEU A 59 -7.25 4.78 -3.27
C LEU A 59 -6.47 4.23 -4.47
N ASP A 60 -5.76 5.09 -5.21
CA ASP A 60 -4.93 4.66 -6.34
C ASP A 60 -3.78 3.76 -5.87
N GLY A 61 -3.13 4.12 -4.76
CA GLY A 61 -2.03 3.35 -4.20
C GLY A 61 -2.44 1.96 -3.71
N VAL A 62 -3.54 1.87 -2.96
CA VAL A 62 -4.05 0.58 -2.46
C VAL A 62 -4.72 -0.22 -3.59
N GLY A 63 -5.39 0.46 -4.53
CA GLY A 63 -6.04 -0.21 -5.67
C GLY A 63 -5.05 -0.92 -6.59
N SER A 64 -3.86 -0.37 -6.79
CA SER A 64 -2.81 -1.02 -7.59
C SER A 64 -2.28 -2.31 -6.95
N LEU A 65 -2.46 -2.49 -5.64
CA LEU A 65 -2.03 -3.67 -4.92
C LEU A 65 -2.81 -4.92 -5.34
N ALA A 66 -4.10 -4.80 -5.60
CA ALA A 66 -4.94 -5.94 -6.06
C ALA A 66 -4.38 -6.57 -7.34
N GLU A 67 -4.05 -5.73 -8.33
CA GLU A 67 -3.48 -6.20 -9.59
C GLU A 67 -2.07 -6.80 -9.41
N THR A 68 -1.25 -6.17 -8.56
CA THR A 68 0.07 -6.68 -8.20
C THR A 68 -0.02 -8.08 -7.59
N LEU A 69 -0.93 -8.29 -6.64
CA LEU A 69 -1.09 -9.58 -5.97
C LEU A 69 -1.67 -10.64 -6.90
N ARG A 70 -2.65 -10.28 -7.75
CA ARG A 70 -3.22 -11.17 -8.75
C ARG A 70 -2.15 -11.67 -9.71
N SER A 71 -1.37 -10.78 -10.30
CA SER A 71 -0.29 -11.12 -11.22
C SER A 71 0.79 -11.98 -10.55
N ALA A 72 1.15 -11.68 -9.29
CA ALA A 72 2.17 -12.43 -8.57
C ALA A 72 1.79 -13.88 -8.30
N ARG A 73 0.50 -14.16 -8.02
CA ARG A 73 0.02 -15.52 -7.72
C ARG A 73 -0.36 -16.34 -8.96
N GLU A 74 -0.38 -15.75 -10.15
CA GLU A 74 -0.82 -16.43 -11.37
C GLU A 74 -0.04 -17.73 -11.58
N GLY A 75 -0.76 -18.83 -11.81
CA GLY A 75 -0.19 -20.17 -11.97
C GLY A 75 0.43 -20.79 -10.72
N LYS A 76 0.25 -20.19 -9.53
CA LYS A 76 0.79 -20.69 -8.27
C LYS A 76 -0.32 -20.96 -7.25
N THR A 77 -0.05 -21.83 -6.28
CA THR A 77 -0.97 -22.17 -5.18
C THR A 77 -0.22 -22.27 -3.84
N GLY A 78 -0.95 -22.22 -2.73
CA GLY A 78 -0.42 -22.46 -1.38
C GLY A 78 0.79 -21.57 -1.06
N ALA A 79 1.82 -22.15 -0.46
CA ALA A 79 3.02 -21.42 -0.03
C ALA A 79 3.76 -20.74 -1.17
N ALA A 80 3.77 -21.31 -2.39
CA ALA A 80 4.42 -20.69 -3.55
C ALA A 80 3.68 -19.42 -4.00
N ALA A 81 2.35 -19.41 -3.99
CA ALA A 81 1.54 -18.23 -4.26
C ALA A 81 1.78 -17.15 -3.19
N LEU A 82 1.72 -17.52 -1.92
CA LEU A 82 1.96 -16.60 -0.80
C LEU A 82 3.34 -15.97 -0.87
N GLY A 83 4.40 -16.76 -1.09
CA GLY A 83 5.76 -16.27 -1.21
C GLY A 83 5.93 -15.29 -2.38
N ALA A 84 5.32 -15.58 -3.54
CA ALA A 84 5.33 -14.67 -4.68
C ALA A 84 4.61 -13.34 -4.38
N MET A 85 3.47 -13.39 -3.66
CA MET A 85 2.73 -12.20 -3.25
C MET A 85 3.50 -11.36 -2.23
N VAL A 86 4.15 -12.00 -1.24
CA VAL A 86 5.02 -11.31 -0.27
C VAL A 86 6.17 -10.60 -0.98
N ASN A 87 6.86 -11.27 -1.91
CA ASN A 87 7.92 -10.65 -2.70
C ASN A 87 7.41 -9.44 -3.51
N ALA A 88 6.27 -9.58 -4.18
CA ALA A 88 5.67 -8.51 -4.97
C ALA A 88 5.26 -7.29 -4.12
N MET A 89 4.76 -7.51 -2.90
CA MET A 89 4.45 -6.44 -1.94
C MET A 89 5.72 -5.73 -1.47
N LEU A 90 6.76 -6.46 -1.09
CA LEU A 90 8.04 -5.87 -0.67
C LEU A 90 8.69 -5.08 -1.82
N GLU A 91 8.63 -5.58 -3.04
CA GLU A 91 9.09 -4.87 -4.23
C GLU A 91 8.29 -3.57 -4.47
N ALA A 92 6.97 -3.59 -4.32
CA ALA A 92 6.14 -2.40 -4.43
C ALA A 92 6.48 -1.36 -3.34
N ILE A 93 6.72 -1.81 -2.10
CA ILE A 93 7.17 -0.96 -0.98
C ILE A 93 8.53 -0.32 -1.30
N SER A 94 9.50 -1.09 -1.78
CA SER A 94 10.84 -0.58 -2.10
C SER A 94 10.83 0.43 -3.26
N LYS A 95 9.98 0.21 -4.26
CA LYS A 95 9.81 1.12 -5.41
C LYS A 95 9.09 2.42 -5.06
N ASN A 96 8.25 2.42 -4.04
CA ASN A 96 7.46 3.59 -3.65
C ASN A 96 7.40 3.77 -2.12
N GLN A 97 8.57 4.01 -1.54
CA GLN A 97 8.73 4.21 -0.09
C GLN A 97 7.84 5.34 0.48
N PRO A 98 7.68 6.51 -0.17
CA PRO A 98 6.80 7.57 0.32
C PRO A 98 5.36 7.09 0.48
N LEU A 99 4.83 6.36 -0.50
CA LEU A 99 3.46 5.81 -0.44
C LEU A 99 3.33 4.76 0.66
N ALA A 100 4.30 3.85 0.81
CA ALA A 100 4.29 2.82 1.84
C ALA A 100 4.26 3.44 3.26
N LYS A 101 5.08 4.46 3.52
CA LYS A 101 5.08 5.22 4.78
C LYS A 101 3.74 5.92 5.03
N LEU A 102 3.18 6.53 3.99
CA LEU A 102 1.88 7.20 4.09
C LEU A 102 0.74 6.21 4.37
N ILE A 103 0.71 5.07 3.68
CA ILE A 103 -0.27 4.00 3.95
C ILE A 103 -0.13 3.51 5.40
N ALA A 104 1.08 3.24 5.87
CA ALA A 104 1.30 2.79 7.25
C ALA A 104 0.81 3.81 8.29
N ALA A 105 0.98 5.10 8.03
CA ALA A 105 0.54 6.16 8.93
C ALA A 105 -0.99 6.36 8.94
N GLU A 106 -1.68 6.10 7.83
CA GLU A 106 -3.08 6.49 7.64
C GLU A 106 -4.06 5.31 7.62
N ILE A 107 -3.60 4.07 7.36
CA ILE A 107 -4.51 2.93 7.11
C ILE A 107 -5.36 2.54 8.32
N PHE A 108 -4.89 2.81 9.53
CA PHE A 108 -5.60 2.51 10.78
C PHE A 108 -6.27 3.74 11.42
N ARG A 109 -6.19 4.91 10.80
CA ARG A 109 -6.88 6.09 11.31
C ARG A 109 -8.38 5.98 11.01
N THR A 110 -9.20 6.40 11.97
CA THR A 110 -10.68 6.33 11.87
C THR A 110 -11.33 7.71 11.77
N ASP A 111 -10.55 8.77 11.89
CA ASP A 111 -10.97 10.17 11.94
C ASP A 111 -10.95 10.88 10.57
N ARG A 112 -10.79 10.12 9.46
CA ARG A 112 -10.65 10.67 8.13
C ARG A 112 -11.88 10.41 7.25
N SER A 113 -12.24 11.36 6.41
CA SER A 113 -13.37 11.25 5.47
C SER A 113 -13.20 10.14 4.43
N TRP A 114 -11.96 9.73 4.12
CA TRP A 114 -11.64 8.68 3.16
C TRP A 114 -11.57 7.26 3.75
N GLN A 115 -11.84 7.09 5.05
CA GLN A 115 -11.73 5.76 5.68
C GLN A 115 -12.67 4.72 5.08
N THR A 116 -13.93 5.06 4.86
CA THR A 116 -14.87 4.11 4.26
C THR A 116 -14.46 3.70 2.83
N PRO A 117 -14.17 4.62 1.90
CA PRO A 117 -13.62 4.26 0.60
C PRO A 117 -12.34 3.43 0.70
N LEU A 118 -11.39 3.80 1.58
CA LEU A 118 -10.14 3.09 1.75
C LEU A 118 -10.33 1.65 2.26
N GLN A 119 -11.28 1.43 3.18
CA GLN A 119 -11.61 0.09 3.65
C GLN A 119 -12.17 -0.80 2.54
N LEU A 120 -12.98 -0.26 1.63
CA LEU A 120 -13.49 -1.00 0.48
C LEU A 120 -12.36 -1.43 -0.44
N VAL A 121 -11.51 -0.50 -0.88
CA VAL A 121 -10.38 -0.79 -1.77
C VAL A 121 -9.37 -1.72 -1.11
N ARG A 122 -9.10 -1.54 0.20
CA ARG A 122 -8.26 -2.44 0.97
C ARG A 122 -8.82 -3.86 0.98
N ARG A 123 -10.12 -4.03 1.20
CA ARG A 123 -10.77 -5.35 1.18
C ARG A 123 -10.65 -6.02 -0.19
N GLU A 124 -10.83 -5.26 -1.27
CA GLU A 124 -10.65 -5.76 -2.63
C GLU A 124 -9.19 -6.16 -2.89
N ALA A 125 -8.23 -5.33 -2.46
CA ALA A 125 -6.81 -5.65 -2.59
C ALA A 125 -6.43 -6.93 -1.84
N LEU A 126 -6.94 -7.14 -0.63
CA LEU A 126 -6.64 -8.32 0.17
C LEU A 126 -7.43 -9.57 -0.25
N ALA A 127 -8.45 -9.45 -1.11
CA ALA A 127 -9.23 -10.60 -1.58
C ALA A 127 -8.36 -11.66 -2.27
N GLU A 128 -7.29 -11.27 -2.92
CA GLU A 128 -6.33 -12.20 -3.55
C GLU A 128 -5.57 -13.04 -2.51
N LEU A 129 -5.20 -12.45 -1.37
CA LEU A 129 -4.61 -13.19 -0.24
C LEU A 129 -5.64 -14.11 0.41
N VAL A 130 -6.87 -13.63 0.62
CA VAL A 130 -7.98 -14.43 1.17
C VAL A 130 -8.23 -15.67 0.33
N GLU A 131 -8.21 -15.54 -0.99
CA GLU A 131 -8.41 -16.66 -1.91
C GLU A 131 -7.32 -17.73 -1.75
N VAL A 132 -6.04 -17.33 -1.68
CA VAL A 132 -4.92 -18.25 -1.47
C VAL A 132 -5.05 -18.97 -0.11
N ILE A 133 -5.44 -18.24 0.94
CA ILE A 133 -5.64 -18.80 2.28
C ILE A 133 -6.78 -19.82 2.27
N ARG A 134 -7.92 -19.50 1.67
CA ARG A 134 -9.08 -20.40 1.59
C ARG A 134 -8.83 -21.65 0.76
N GLN A 135 -8.04 -21.54 -0.31
CA GLN A 135 -7.63 -22.70 -1.11
C GLN A 135 -6.72 -23.64 -0.32
N ALA A 136 -5.81 -23.10 0.49
CA ALA A 136 -4.90 -23.90 1.32
C ALA A 136 -5.58 -24.44 2.59
N HIS A 137 -6.54 -23.69 3.16
CA HIS A 137 -7.19 -23.96 4.44
C HIS A 137 -8.70 -23.70 4.36
N PRO A 138 -9.49 -24.56 3.68
CA PRO A 138 -10.92 -24.32 3.47
C PRO A 138 -11.74 -24.30 4.78
N GLU A 139 -11.23 -24.90 5.85
CA GLU A 139 -11.84 -24.94 7.19
C GLU A 139 -11.75 -23.61 7.94
N ARG A 140 -10.83 -22.70 7.54
CA ARG A 140 -10.60 -21.44 8.24
C ARG A 140 -11.70 -20.43 7.96
N ARG A 141 -12.31 -19.91 9.04
CA ARG A 141 -13.37 -18.89 8.98
C ARG A 141 -12.83 -17.46 9.13
N ASP A 142 -11.56 -17.32 9.47
CA ASP A 142 -10.87 -16.06 9.76
C ASP A 142 -9.89 -15.63 8.65
N ALA A 143 -10.11 -16.11 7.41
CA ALA A 143 -9.21 -15.85 6.28
C ALA A 143 -8.95 -14.35 6.02
N GLU A 144 -9.95 -13.49 6.23
CA GLU A 144 -9.82 -12.03 6.10
C GLU A 144 -8.88 -11.44 7.17
N LEU A 145 -8.97 -11.95 8.41
CA LEU A 145 -8.07 -11.52 9.49
C LEU A 145 -6.63 -11.98 9.21
N VAL A 146 -6.46 -13.22 8.76
CA VAL A 146 -5.15 -13.76 8.37
C VAL A 146 -4.54 -12.94 7.23
N ALA A 147 -5.32 -12.63 6.18
CA ALA A 147 -4.87 -11.80 5.07
C ALA A 147 -4.45 -10.40 5.55
N GLY A 148 -5.23 -9.79 6.45
CA GLY A 148 -4.89 -8.51 7.08
C GLY A 148 -3.61 -8.57 7.91
N THR A 149 -3.38 -9.68 8.62
CA THR A 149 -2.16 -9.92 9.41
C THR A 149 -0.94 -10.07 8.50
N ILE A 150 -1.05 -10.84 7.42
CA ILE A 150 0.02 -10.99 6.42
C ILE A 150 0.37 -9.64 5.81
N PHE A 151 -0.64 -8.87 5.39
CA PHE A 151 -0.43 -7.52 4.85
C PHE A 151 0.30 -6.62 5.86
N GLY A 152 -0.12 -6.62 7.12
CA GLY A 152 0.52 -5.86 8.19
C GLY A 152 1.97 -6.26 8.42
N ALA A 153 2.26 -7.58 8.45
CA ALA A 153 3.61 -8.11 8.61
C ALA A 153 4.52 -7.66 7.46
N VAL A 154 4.04 -7.74 6.20
CA VAL A 154 4.81 -7.30 5.04
C VAL A 154 5.01 -5.78 5.03
N LEU A 155 3.97 -5.01 5.34
CA LEU A 155 4.06 -3.53 5.38
C LEU A 155 5.04 -3.07 6.44
N VAL A 156 4.92 -3.57 7.66
CA VAL A 156 5.82 -3.20 8.78
C VAL A 156 7.22 -3.73 8.52
N GLY A 157 7.37 -5.00 8.13
CA GLY A 157 8.67 -5.60 7.80
C GLY A 157 9.38 -4.89 6.65
N GLY A 158 8.63 -4.45 5.62
CA GLY A 158 9.17 -3.66 4.52
C GLY A 158 9.64 -2.26 4.96
N ILE A 159 8.91 -1.59 5.85
CA ILE A 159 9.34 -0.29 6.39
C ILE A 159 10.54 -0.45 7.33
N GLU A 160 10.53 -1.46 8.20
CA GLU A 160 11.64 -1.83 9.06
C GLU A 160 12.92 -2.05 8.24
N TRP A 161 12.81 -2.83 7.16
CA TRP A 161 13.90 -3.03 6.21
C TRP A 161 14.47 -1.72 5.69
N LEU A 162 13.61 -0.87 5.10
CA LEU A 162 14.05 0.36 4.42
C LEU A 162 14.62 1.42 5.38
N VAL A 163 14.22 1.40 6.65
CA VAL A 163 14.63 2.42 7.63
C VAL A 163 15.83 1.95 8.46
N PHE A 164 15.82 0.69 8.92
CA PHE A 164 16.80 0.20 9.89
C PHE A 164 17.79 -0.83 9.34
N SER A 165 17.49 -1.43 8.18
CA SER A 165 18.31 -2.48 7.59
C SER A 165 18.42 -2.35 6.06
N PRO A 166 18.73 -1.15 5.50
CA PRO A 166 18.65 -0.88 4.06
C PRO A 166 19.65 -1.70 3.22
N ASP A 167 20.71 -2.24 3.83
CA ASP A 167 21.74 -3.04 3.16
C ASP A 167 21.29 -4.49 2.89
N ARG A 168 20.17 -4.94 3.48
CA ARG A 168 19.66 -6.27 3.21
C ARG A 168 18.99 -6.35 1.84
N SER A 169 19.13 -7.50 1.21
CA SER A 169 18.44 -7.78 -0.04
C SER A 169 16.94 -8.03 0.17
N LEU A 170 16.15 -7.78 -0.87
CA LEU A 170 14.71 -8.10 -0.86
C LEU A 170 14.46 -9.58 -0.54
N ALA A 171 15.32 -10.48 -1.04
CA ALA A 171 15.18 -11.92 -0.81
C ALA A 171 15.36 -12.29 0.67
N GLU A 172 16.34 -11.70 1.38
CA GLU A 172 16.53 -11.92 2.83
C GLU A 172 15.33 -11.40 3.64
N VAL A 173 14.77 -10.26 3.26
CA VAL A 173 13.59 -9.68 3.94
C VAL A 173 12.36 -10.54 3.69
N ALA A 174 12.15 -10.99 2.46
CA ALA A 174 11.04 -11.89 2.12
C ALA A 174 11.14 -13.21 2.88
N ASP A 175 12.32 -13.79 2.98
CA ASP A 175 12.56 -15.01 3.76
C ASP A 175 12.25 -14.79 5.25
N SER A 176 12.68 -13.68 5.83
CA SER A 176 12.40 -13.32 7.23
C SER A 176 10.88 -13.15 7.50
N VAL A 177 10.17 -12.51 6.58
CA VAL A 177 8.71 -12.38 6.67
C VAL A 177 8.04 -13.76 6.57
N MET A 178 8.42 -14.57 5.58
CA MET A 178 7.86 -15.92 5.39
C MET A 178 8.18 -16.83 6.58
N PHE A 179 9.37 -16.76 7.15
CA PHE A 179 9.74 -17.46 8.39
C PHE A 179 8.81 -17.10 9.54
N SER A 180 8.55 -15.80 9.73
CA SER A 180 7.65 -15.30 10.79
C SER A 180 6.20 -15.79 10.61
N LEU A 181 5.75 -15.93 9.36
CA LEU A 181 4.42 -16.41 9.02
C LEU A 181 4.28 -17.94 9.11
N SER A 182 5.37 -18.69 9.06
CA SER A 182 5.36 -20.16 9.03
C SER A 182 5.10 -20.84 10.39
N GLY A 183 5.02 -20.07 11.49
CA GLY A 183 4.82 -20.58 12.85
C GLY A 183 5.99 -21.39 13.41
N GLN A 184 7.18 -21.30 12.84
CA GLN A 184 8.36 -22.07 13.27
C GLN A 184 8.88 -21.70 14.68
N LEU A 185 8.43 -20.59 15.24
CA LEU A 185 8.78 -20.18 16.61
C LEU A 185 8.01 -20.94 17.69
N THR A 186 7.06 -21.81 17.32
CA THR A 186 6.19 -22.55 18.23
C THR A 186 6.55 -24.03 18.39
N ARG A 187 7.76 -24.44 17.99
CA ARG A 187 8.29 -25.79 18.20
C ARG A 187 9.30 -25.85 19.34
#